data_2338a96b4be33559c13191962183dcac
#
_entry.id   2338a96b4be33559c13191962183dcac
#
_cell.length_a   1.000
_cell.length_b   1.000
_cell.length_c   1.000
_cell.angle_alpha   90.00
_cell.angle_beta   90.00
_cell.angle_gamma   90.00
#
_symmetry.space_group_name_H-M   'P 1'
#
loop_
_entity.id
_entity.type
_entity.pdbx_description
1 polymer ?
#
loop_
_entity_poly.entity_id
_entity_poly.type
_entity_poly.pdbx_seq_one_letter_code
_entity_poly.pdbx_strand_id
1 'polypeptide(L)'
;MRCPYCHSDNTLVFLERKMPAVLSAYSGDFPVKVSELQVSACKDCLVGFASKKLSSEELTEIYDNYLYISPLNNIGASKYDGMIDTITSHFGKDEKILEIGCSEGYLLKKLNDIGFSNVTGIEPGPQADIAKGLGLNVIKGYFNASHVPDKVDGYYLMHVFEHFEDPFSIFKLMTETLNDAGRIVIEVPDFGGFHVQHLFYYNIYFMQVLARDNKLKIIYHRVENDSLRVVFVKAENTHHNEIEVVFDKARYIDNLSVFKQRCYASRNRVNDFLRKADSVVWWGAGSASVILLNGVEKEILDSTNIIVVDGDKNKVDHTVPGVNLKVSYF
;
A
#
# COMPACT_ATOMS: atom_id res chain seq x y z
N MET A 1 14.78 8.65 17.42
CA MET A 1 14.88 7.52 16.44
C MET A 1 15.39 8.08 15.13
N ARG A 2 16.28 7.38 14.44
CA ARG A 2 16.92 7.89 13.23
C ARG A 2 16.08 7.58 11.99
N CYS A 3 15.94 8.56 11.10
CA CYS A 3 15.23 8.37 9.83
C CYS A 3 15.95 7.35 8.94
N PRO A 4 15.28 6.33 8.39
CA PRO A 4 15.93 5.32 7.56
C PRO A 4 16.39 5.85 6.19
N TYR A 5 15.86 6.99 5.73
CA TYR A 5 16.24 7.60 4.46
C TYR A 5 17.39 8.60 4.62
N CYS A 6 17.15 9.73 5.29
CA CYS A 6 18.14 10.82 5.39
C CYS A 6 19.02 10.78 6.64
N HIS A 7 18.82 9.78 7.49
CA HIS A 7 19.58 9.56 8.73
C HIS A 7 19.48 10.68 9.77
N SER A 8 18.53 11.59 9.64
CA SER A 8 18.26 12.63 10.62
C SER A 8 17.64 12.07 11.90
N ASP A 9 18.01 12.64 13.05
CA ASP A 9 17.38 12.35 14.34
C ASP A 9 16.13 13.24 14.59
N ASN A 10 15.84 14.21 13.71
CA ASN A 10 14.68 15.09 13.80
C ASN A 10 13.39 14.39 13.37
N THR A 11 12.95 13.43 14.19
CA THR A 11 11.77 12.60 13.94
C THR A 11 10.69 12.82 15.00
N LEU A 12 9.44 12.59 14.63
CA LEU A 12 8.27 12.68 15.49
C LEU A 12 7.47 11.37 15.44
N VAL A 13 7.26 10.73 16.59
CA VAL A 13 6.27 9.66 16.73
C VAL A 13 4.87 10.28 16.74
N PHE A 14 4.06 10.05 15.72
CA PHE A 14 2.74 10.65 15.62
C PHE A 14 1.58 9.66 15.75
N LEU A 15 1.82 8.36 15.61
CA LEU A 15 0.79 7.33 15.78
C LEU A 15 1.35 6.13 16.54
N GLU A 16 0.59 5.68 17.54
CA GLU A 16 0.85 4.44 18.27
C GLU A 16 -0.47 3.73 18.50
N ARG A 17 -0.54 2.45 18.19
CA ARG A 17 -1.72 1.62 18.45
C ARG A 17 -1.38 0.13 18.40
N LYS A 18 -2.19 -0.68 19.10
CA LYS A 18 -2.23 -2.13 18.89
C LYS A 18 -3.22 -2.44 17.77
N MET A 19 -2.87 -3.37 16.92
CA MET A 19 -3.74 -3.82 15.85
C MET A 19 -3.36 -5.23 15.39
N PRO A 20 -4.31 -5.99 14.83
CA PRO A 20 -4.00 -7.28 14.23
C PRO A 20 -3.10 -7.11 13.01
N ALA A 21 -2.26 -8.10 12.78
CA ALA A 21 -1.36 -8.13 11.64
C ALA A 21 -2.08 -8.36 10.29
N VAL A 22 -3.30 -8.91 10.34
CA VAL A 22 -4.17 -9.15 9.19
C VAL A 22 -5.32 -8.15 9.22
N LEU A 23 -5.59 -7.48 8.09
CA LEU A 23 -6.62 -6.44 7.96
C LEU A 23 -7.83 -6.85 7.12
N SER A 24 -8.08 -8.15 6.95
CA SER A 24 -9.23 -8.67 6.22
C SER A 24 -9.81 -9.82 7.02
N ALA A 25 -11.10 -10.13 6.84
CA ALA A 25 -11.70 -11.30 7.45
C ALA A 25 -10.91 -12.56 7.06
N TYR A 26 -10.77 -13.49 7.98
CA TYR A 26 -9.95 -14.70 7.79
C TYR A 26 -10.66 -15.93 8.37
N SER A 27 -10.23 -17.14 7.96
CA SER A 27 -10.88 -18.41 8.31
C SER A 27 -10.93 -18.73 9.80
N GLY A 28 -10.08 -18.13 10.59
CA GLY A 28 -9.96 -18.42 12.05
C GLY A 28 -9.01 -19.57 12.39
N ASP A 29 -8.48 -20.27 11.39
CA ASP A 29 -7.53 -21.39 11.59
C ASP A 29 -6.10 -20.91 11.89
N PHE A 30 -5.83 -19.64 11.67
CA PHE A 30 -4.56 -18.99 11.93
C PHE A 30 -4.67 -18.00 13.11
N PRO A 31 -3.86 -18.12 14.17
CA PRO A 31 -3.90 -17.19 15.29
C PRO A 31 -3.40 -15.81 14.89
N VAL A 32 -4.31 -14.86 14.77
CA VAL A 32 -3.94 -13.49 14.42
C VAL A 32 -3.18 -12.82 15.54
N LYS A 33 -1.92 -12.54 15.28
CA LYS A 33 -1.06 -11.78 16.18
C LYS A 33 -1.52 -10.32 16.23
N VAL A 34 -1.75 -9.80 17.43
CA VAL A 34 -1.94 -8.37 17.67
C VAL A 34 -0.57 -7.75 17.95
N SER A 35 -0.14 -6.85 17.11
CA SER A 35 1.17 -6.21 17.16
C SER A 35 1.06 -4.72 17.46
N GLU A 36 2.13 -4.13 17.96
CA GLU A 36 2.20 -2.69 18.19
C GLU A 36 2.69 -2.01 16.91
N LEU A 37 1.84 -1.15 16.36
CA LEU A 37 2.21 -0.22 15.31
C LEU A 37 2.67 1.09 15.95
N GLN A 38 3.90 1.51 15.67
CA GLN A 38 4.40 2.85 15.97
C GLN A 38 4.88 3.48 14.67
N VAL A 39 4.30 4.63 14.30
CA VAL A 39 4.66 5.36 13.09
C VAL A 39 5.34 6.67 13.47
N SER A 40 6.52 6.87 12.90
CA SER A 40 7.28 8.10 13.00
C SER A 40 7.30 8.84 11.66
N ALA A 41 7.41 10.15 11.70
CA ALA A 41 7.65 11.00 10.54
C ALA A 41 8.98 11.75 10.70
N CYS A 42 9.78 11.77 9.66
CA CYS A 42 10.97 12.61 9.60
C CYS A 42 10.57 14.07 9.32
N LYS A 43 11.02 14.99 10.13
CA LYS A 43 10.74 16.41 9.92
C LYS A 43 11.64 17.06 8.86
N ASP A 44 12.69 16.39 8.42
CA ASP A 44 13.64 16.93 7.43
C ASP A 44 13.30 16.48 6.01
N CYS A 45 13.18 15.16 5.74
CA CYS A 45 12.83 14.65 4.42
C CYS A 45 11.34 14.27 4.26
N LEU A 46 10.56 14.25 5.35
CA LEU A 46 9.10 14.09 5.37
C LEU A 46 8.59 12.68 5.08
N VAL A 47 9.47 11.68 5.03
CA VAL A 47 9.03 10.29 4.97
C VAL A 47 8.43 9.86 6.31
N GLY A 48 7.32 9.13 6.25
CA GLY A 48 6.82 8.35 7.37
C GLY A 48 7.40 6.93 7.35
N PHE A 49 7.60 6.35 8.52
CA PHE A 49 8.13 4.99 8.62
C PHE A 49 7.64 4.28 9.89
N ALA A 50 7.48 2.97 9.78
CA ALA A 50 7.20 2.15 10.93
C ALA A 50 8.45 2.09 11.82
N SER A 51 8.34 2.60 13.02
CA SER A 51 9.46 2.62 13.99
C SER A 51 9.51 1.37 14.87
N LYS A 52 8.41 0.62 14.94
CA LYS A 52 8.37 -0.78 15.36
C LYS A 52 7.94 -1.60 14.15
N LYS A 53 8.75 -2.59 13.78
CA LYS A 53 8.52 -3.46 12.62
C LYS A 53 8.26 -4.89 13.08
N LEU A 54 7.47 -5.62 12.29
CA LEU A 54 7.45 -7.08 12.35
C LEU A 54 8.77 -7.63 11.83
N SER A 55 9.18 -8.82 12.28
CA SER A 55 10.31 -9.52 11.68
C SER A 55 9.95 -10.04 10.28
N SER A 56 10.97 -10.38 9.49
CA SER A 56 10.75 -10.96 8.16
C SER A 56 9.99 -12.28 8.23
N GLU A 57 10.22 -13.08 9.28
CA GLU A 57 9.51 -14.33 9.53
C GLU A 57 8.03 -14.06 9.84
N GLU A 58 7.74 -13.07 10.68
CA GLU A 58 6.35 -12.66 11.01
C GLU A 58 5.61 -12.14 9.77
N LEU A 59 6.28 -11.38 8.91
CA LEU A 59 5.70 -10.90 7.65
C LEU A 59 5.42 -12.07 6.70
N THR A 60 6.36 -13.01 6.55
CA THR A 60 6.17 -14.20 5.72
C THR A 60 4.97 -15.01 6.20
N GLU A 61 4.88 -15.28 7.50
CA GLU A 61 3.74 -15.99 8.10
C GLU A 61 2.40 -15.32 7.78
N ILE A 62 2.35 -13.99 7.81
CA ILE A 62 1.16 -13.20 7.46
C ILE A 62 0.81 -13.38 5.99
N TYR A 63 1.80 -13.24 5.07
CA TYR A 63 1.57 -13.33 3.64
C TYR A 63 1.16 -14.73 3.19
N ASP A 64 1.68 -15.77 3.84
CA ASP A 64 1.32 -17.17 3.54
C ASP A 64 -0.12 -17.51 3.97
N ASN A 65 -0.65 -16.80 4.98
CA ASN A 65 -2.00 -17.06 5.54
C ASN A 65 -3.02 -15.95 5.25
N TYR A 66 -2.64 -14.95 4.48
CA TYR A 66 -3.49 -13.81 4.15
C TYR A 66 -4.60 -14.20 3.18
N LEU A 67 -5.86 -13.86 3.51
CA LEU A 67 -6.97 -14.01 2.57
C LEU A 67 -6.84 -12.95 1.45
N TYR A 68 -6.30 -13.36 0.32
CA TYR A 68 -6.20 -12.50 -0.84
C TYR A 68 -7.53 -12.47 -1.61
N ILE A 69 -8.07 -11.27 -1.82
CA ILE A 69 -9.27 -11.06 -2.63
C ILE A 69 -8.82 -10.71 -4.05
N SER A 70 -8.99 -11.66 -4.95
CA SER A 70 -8.56 -11.53 -6.34
C SER A 70 -9.38 -10.50 -7.11
N PRO A 71 -8.75 -9.47 -7.72
CA PRO A 71 -9.43 -8.55 -8.62
C PRO A 71 -9.89 -9.22 -9.93
N LEU A 72 -9.38 -10.40 -10.26
CA LEU A 72 -9.81 -11.19 -11.42
C LEU A 72 -11.31 -11.56 -11.34
N ASN A 73 -11.87 -11.60 -10.15
CA ASN A 73 -13.31 -11.79 -9.90
C ASN A 73 -14.14 -10.49 -10.01
N ASN A 74 -13.57 -9.42 -10.54
CA ASN A 74 -14.15 -8.07 -10.66
C ASN A 74 -14.47 -7.36 -9.32
N ILE A 75 -14.15 -7.94 -8.17
CA ILE A 75 -14.31 -7.30 -6.87
C ILE A 75 -13.19 -6.27 -6.69
N GLY A 76 -13.57 -5.00 -6.57
CA GLY A 76 -12.60 -3.90 -6.42
C GLY A 76 -11.74 -3.65 -7.68
N ALA A 77 -12.14 -4.16 -8.84
CA ALA A 77 -11.41 -3.99 -10.10
C ALA A 77 -11.25 -2.51 -10.51
N SER A 78 -12.24 -1.68 -10.23
CA SER A 78 -12.21 -0.24 -10.58
C SER A 78 -11.07 0.55 -9.92
N LYS A 79 -10.50 0.06 -8.82
CA LYS A 79 -9.33 0.71 -8.21
C LYS A 79 -8.08 0.71 -9.12
N TYR A 80 -8.05 -0.20 -10.12
CA TYR A 80 -6.93 -0.31 -11.06
C TYR A 80 -7.07 0.59 -12.28
N ASP A 81 -8.28 1.12 -12.56
CA ASP A 81 -8.57 1.91 -13.77
C ASP A 81 -7.64 3.12 -13.89
N GLY A 82 -7.43 3.85 -12.81
CA GLY A 82 -6.54 5.00 -12.80
C GLY A 82 -5.07 4.65 -13.07
N MET A 83 -4.59 3.46 -12.67
CA MET A 83 -3.24 2.99 -13.01
C MET A 83 -3.16 2.64 -14.49
N ILE A 84 -4.17 1.95 -15.03
CA ILE A 84 -4.27 1.62 -16.46
C ILE A 84 -4.25 2.90 -17.30
N ASP A 85 -5.06 3.90 -16.94
CA ASP A 85 -5.10 5.20 -17.61
C ASP A 85 -3.73 5.91 -17.58
N THR A 86 -3.04 5.84 -16.45
CA THR A 86 -1.70 6.43 -16.30
C THR A 86 -0.69 5.71 -17.17
N ILE A 87 -0.68 4.37 -17.19
CA ILE A 87 0.25 3.59 -18.00
C ILE A 87 -0.02 3.86 -19.49
N THR A 88 -1.28 3.81 -19.93
CA THR A 88 -1.65 4.05 -21.35
C THR A 88 -1.36 5.46 -21.82
N SER A 89 -1.37 6.44 -20.91
CA SER A 89 -1.05 7.85 -21.24
C SER A 89 0.46 8.11 -21.33
N HIS A 90 1.27 7.28 -20.71
CA HIS A 90 2.71 7.54 -20.57
C HIS A 90 3.58 6.53 -21.33
N PHE A 91 3.08 5.37 -21.71
CA PHE A 91 3.87 4.32 -22.35
C PHE A 91 3.32 3.94 -23.73
N GLY A 92 4.24 3.67 -24.65
CA GLY A 92 3.95 3.03 -25.93
C GLY A 92 3.71 1.52 -25.74
N LYS A 93 2.89 0.93 -26.61
CA LYS A 93 2.47 -0.48 -26.49
C LYS A 93 3.59 -1.51 -26.64
N ASP A 94 4.68 -1.12 -27.34
CA ASP A 94 5.83 -1.98 -27.60
C ASP A 94 7.00 -1.72 -26.62
N GLU A 95 6.86 -0.72 -25.74
CA GLU A 95 7.88 -0.41 -24.73
C GLU A 95 8.04 -1.57 -23.73
N LYS A 96 9.29 -1.83 -23.33
CA LYS A 96 9.63 -2.86 -22.35
C LYS A 96 9.34 -2.36 -20.95
N ILE A 97 8.26 -2.86 -20.33
CA ILE A 97 7.77 -2.39 -19.04
C ILE A 97 7.74 -3.55 -18.03
N LEU A 98 8.16 -3.25 -16.80
CA LEU A 98 8.17 -4.21 -15.69
C LEU A 98 7.15 -3.78 -14.61
N GLU A 99 6.25 -4.70 -14.25
CA GLU A 99 5.44 -4.59 -13.04
C GLU A 99 6.14 -5.25 -11.86
N ILE A 100 6.42 -4.50 -10.82
CA ILE A 100 6.98 -5.06 -9.59
C ILE A 100 5.84 -5.29 -8.59
N GLY A 101 5.68 -6.55 -8.14
CA GLY A 101 4.57 -6.97 -7.29
C GLY A 101 3.28 -7.16 -8.08
N CYS A 102 3.34 -7.93 -9.16
CA CYS A 102 2.21 -8.12 -10.07
C CYS A 102 1.09 -9.01 -9.52
N SER A 103 1.28 -9.68 -8.38
CA SER A 103 0.32 -10.62 -7.81
C SER A 103 -0.17 -11.63 -8.85
N GLU A 104 -1.50 -11.84 -8.98
CA GLU A 104 -2.12 -12.73 -9.98
C GLU A 104 -2.10 -12.18 -11.42
N GLY A 105 -1.46 -11.02 -11.66
CA GLY A 105 -1.27 -10.43 -12.98
C GLY A 105 -2.51 -9.70 -13.53
N TYR A 106 -3.37 -9.14 -12.69
CA TYR A 106 -4.56 -8.41 -13.16
C TYR A 106 -4.21 -7.25 -14.09
N LEU A 107 -3.28 -6.37 -13.68
CA LEU A 107 -2.83 -5.25 -14.52
C LEU A 107 -2.12 -5.74 -15.78
N LEU A 108 -1.22 -6.73 -15.67
CA LEU A 108 -0.56 -7.35 -16.83
C LEU A 108 -1.59 -7.83 -17.85
N LYS A 109 -2.63 -8.55 -17.38
CA LYS A 109 -3.69 -9.05 -18.25
C LYS A 109 -4.42 -7.91 -18.95
N LYS A 110 -4.83 -6.88 -18.20
CA LYS A 110 -5.53 -5.71 -18.75
C LYS A 110 -4.68 -4.98 -19.80
N LEU A 111 -3.39 -4.80 -19.54
CA LEU A 111 -2.48 -4.17 -20.49
C LEU A 111 -2.30 -5.01 -21.76
N ASN A 112 -2.13 -6.34 -21.63
CA ASN A 112 -2.08 -7.24 -22.77
C ASN A 112 -3.38 -7.20 -23.59
N ASP A 113 -4.55 -7.20 -22.93
CA ASP A 113 -5.87 -7.14 -23.58
C ASP A 113 -6.05 -5.88 -24.44
N ILE A 114 -5.41 -4.76 -24.08
CA ILE A 114 -5.43 -3.49 -24.83
C ILE A 114 -4.21 -3.30 -25.75
N GLY A 115 -3.37 -4.35 -25.89
CA GLY A 115 -2.33 -4.44 -26.91
C GLY A 115 -0.91 -4.04 -26.48
N PHE A 116 -0.61 -3.97 -25.18
CA PHE A 116 0.78 -3.89 -24.72
C PHE A 116 1.46 -5.26 -24.91
N SER A 117 2.54 -5.31 -25.67
CA SER A 117 3.15 -6.56 -26.13
C SER A 117 4.39 -6.98 -25.31
N ASN A 118 4.97 -6.07 -24.53
CA ASN A 118 6.26 -6.28 -23.86
C ASN A 118 6.20 -5.90 -22.38
N VAL A 119 5.21 -6.49 -21.67
CA VAL A 119 5.03 -6.28 -20.23
C VAL A 119 5.38 -7.56 -19.48
N THR A 120 6.22 -7.44 -18.45
CA THR A 120 6.66 -8.55 -17.60
C THR A 120 6.36 -8.24 -16.14
N GLY A 121 5.74 -9.18 -15.41
CA GLY A 121 5.53 -9.09 -13.98
C GLY A 121 6.65 -9.74 -13.18
N ILE A 122 6.88 -9.24 -11.96
CA ILE A 122 7.76 -9.85 -10.97
C ILE A 122 6.97 -10.00 -9.68
N GLU A 123 6.85 -11.26 -9.17
CA GLU A 123 6.05 -11.58 -7.99
C GLU A 123 6.71 -12.71 -7.19
N PRO A 124 7.04 -12.51 -5.90
CA PRO A 124 7.64 -13.56 -5.09
C PRO A 124 6.64 -14.61 -4.61
N GLY A 125 5.38 -14.26 -4.44
CA GLY A 125 4.35 -15.10 -3.84
C GLY A 125 3.82 -16.22 -4.74
N PRO A 126 2.97 -17.09 -4.20
CA PRO A 126 2.32 -18.15 -4.96
C PRO A 126 1.40 -17.63 -6.08
N GLN A 127 0.96 -16.37 -6.01
CA GLN A 127 0.15 -15.69 -7.02
C GLN A 127 0.87 -15.62 -8.39
N ALA A 128 2.20 -15.63 -8.40
CA ALA A 128 2.99 -15.72 -9.64
C ALA A 128 2.63 -16.95 -10.48
N ASP A 129 2.32 -18.08 -9.83
CA ASP A 129 1.96 -19.30 -10.53
C ASP A 129 0.56 -19.20 -11.16
N ILE A 130 -0.36 -18.49 -10.52
CA ILE A 130 -1.69 -18.18 -11.08
C ILE A 130 -1.53 -17.31 -12.33
N ALA A 131 -0.74 -16.24 -12.25
CA ALA A 131 -0.47 -15.35 -13.37
C ALA A 131 0.17 -16.10 -14.56
N LYS A 132 1.15 -16.99 -14.30
CA LYS A 132 1.73 -17.88 -15.32
C LYS A 132 0.70 -18.82 -15.93
N GLY A 133 -0.19 -19.37 -15.12
CA GLY A 133 -1.30 -20.21 -15.57
C GLY A 133 -2.28 -19.50 -16.52
N LEU A 134 -2.37 -18.16 -16.43
CA LEU A 134 -3.12 -17.31 -17.35
C LEU A 134 -2.33 -16.96 -18.64
N GLY A 135 -1.13 -17.49 -18.81
CA GLY A 135 -0.27 -17.22 -19.97
C GLY A 135 0.46 -15.88 -19.93
N LEU A 136 0.52 -15.23 -18.76
CA LEU A 136 1.21 -13.96 -18.58
C LEU A 136 2.71 -14.16 -18.40
N ASN A 137 3.50 -13.19 -18.85
CA ASN A 137 4.95 -13.20 -18.68
C ASN A 137 5.31 -12.76 -17.25
N VAL A 138 5.64 -13.71 -16.37
CA VAL A 138 5.94 -13.45 -14.96
C VAL A 138 7.21 -14.14 -14.50
N ILE A 139 8.07 -13.41 -13.83
CA ILE A 139 9.24 -13.90 -13.11
C ILE A 139 8.83 -14.11 -11.65
N LYS A 140 8.93 -15.36 -11.16
CA LYS A 140 8.67 -15.66 -9.75
C LYS A 140 9.93 -15.38 -8.93
N GLY A 141 9.86 -14.38 -8.07
CA GLY A 141 10.96 -13.97 -7.19
C GLY A 141 10.87 -12.51 -6.76
N TYR A 142 11.73 -12.14 -5.82
CA TYR A 142 11.89 -10.73 -5.41
C TYR A 142 12.68 -9.97 -6.47
N PHE A 143 12.23 -8.72 -6.77
CA PHE A 143 12.91 -7.86 -7.72
C PHE A 143 14.36 -7.60 -7.31
N ASN A 144 15.29 -7.82 -8.24
CA ASN A 144 16.70 -7.58 -8.07
C ASN A 144 17.40 -7.37 -9.44
N ALA A 145 18.69 -7.04 -9.42
CA ALA A 145 19.45 -6.72 -10.63
C ALA A 145 19.50 -7.86 -11.67
N SER A 146 19.39 -9.14 -11.26
CA SER A 146 19.41 -10.26 -12.22
C SER A 146 18.13 -10.33 -13.09
N HIS A 147 17.05 -9.70 -12.67
CA HIS A 147 15.79 -9.63 -13.42
C HIS A 147 15.80 -8.52 -14.49
N VAL A 148 16.81 -7.65 -14.47
CA VAL A 148 16.93 -6.51 -15.39
C VAL A 148 18.35 -6.50 -16.00
N PRO A 149 18.69 -7.51 -16.83
CA PRO A 149 20.02 -7.60 -17.44
C PRO A 149 20.29 -6.45 -18.41
N ASP A 150 19.23 -5.90 -19.02
CA ASP A 150 19.27 -4.76 -19.93
C ASP A 150 18.36 -3.65 -19.42
N LYS A 151 18.58 -2.41 -19.88
CA LYS A 151 17.71 -1.30 -19.59
C LYS A 151 16.27 -1.54 -20.07
N VAL A 152 15.32 -0.92 -19.37
CA VAL A 152 13.89 -0.98 -19.66
C VAL A 152 13.30 0.42 -19.89
N ASP A 153 12.17 0.48 -20.56
CA ASP A 153 11.48 1.74 -20.84
C ASP A 153 10.60 2.17 -19.66
N GLY A 154 10.25 1.24 -18.77
CA GLY A 154 9.49 1.61 -17.61
C GLY A 154 9.32 0.58 -16.52
N TYR A 155 8.95 1.12 -15.37
CA TYR A 155 8.51 0.38 -14.19
C TYR A 155 7.16 0.91 -13.74
N TYR A 156 6.31 0.01 -13.21
CA TYR A 156 5.17 0.42 -12.43
C TYR A 156 4.98 -0.48 -11.21
N LEU A 157 4.55 0.15 -10.13
CA LEU A 157 4.27 -0.47 -8.84
C LEU A 157 2.96 0.09 -8.32
N MET A 158 2.07 -0.79 -7.86
CA MET A 158 0.79 -0.38 -7.26
C MET A 158 0.63 -1.05 -5.90
N HIS A 159 0.69 -0.27 -4.83
CA HIS A 159 0.59 -0.73 -3.44
C HIS A 159 1.61 -1.84 -3.11
N VAL A 160 2.88 -1.59 -3.42
CA VAL A 160 4.01 -2.50 -3.20
C VAL A 160 5.19 -1.77 -2.55
N PHE A 161 5.44 -0.51 -2.95
CA PHE A 161 6.62 0.24 -2.55
C PHE A 161 6.69 0.50 -1.03
N GLU A 162 5.55 0.59 -0.37
CA GLU A 162 5.40 0.75 1.08
C GLU A 162 5.73 -0.51 1.89
N HIS A 163 5.80 -1.67 1.25
CA HIS A 163 6.08 -2.95 1.89
C HIS A 163 7.57 -3.34 1.87
N PHE A 164 8.38 -2.71 1.04
CA PHE A 164 9.80 -3.05 0.95
C PHE A 164 10.56 -2.71 2.23
N GLU A 165 11.46 -3.60 2.65
CA GLU A 165 12.39 -3.35 3.77
C GLU A 165 13.41 -2.26 3.42
N ASP A 166 13.89 -2.25 2.18
CA ASP A 166 14.77 -1.23 1.61
C ASP A 166 14.24 -0.70 0.27
N PRO A 167 13.20 0.17 0.29
CA PRO A 167 12.62 0.72 -0.92
C PRO A 167 13.58 1.64 -1.68
N PHE A 168 14.56 2.21 -0.99
CA PHE A 168 15.43 3.21 -1.58
C PHE A 168 16.51 2.57 -2.47
N SER A 169 17.05 1.42 -2.08
CA SER A 169 17.92 0.62 -2.96
C SER A 169 17.17 0.06 -4.16
N ILE A 170 15.90 -0.34 -3.99
CA ILE A 170 15.02 -0.76 -5.09
C ILE A 170 14.77 0.42 -6.05
N PHE A 171 14.43 1.61 -5.54
CA PHE A 171 14.21 2.80 -6.36
C PHE A 171 15.49 3.20 -7.13
N LYS A 172 16.63 3.14 -6.47
CA LYS A 172 17.93 3.39 -7.11
C LYS A 172 18.20 2.38 -8.24
N LEU A 173 17.96 1.09 -8.02
CA LEU A 173 18.12 0.06 -9.05
C LEU A 173 17.20 0.34 -10.25
N MET A 174 15.93 0.68 -10.02
CA MET A 174 15.02 1.07 -11.10
C MET A 174 15.56 2.27 -11.88
N THR A 175 16.10 3.29 -11.19
CA THR A 175 16.64 4.48 -11.84
C THR A 175 17.88 4.17 -12.69
N GLU A 176 18.78 3.32 -12.20
CA GLU A 176 20.03 2.92 -12.88
C GLU A 176 19.76 2.08 -14.12
N THR A 177 18.72 1.26 -14.10
CA THR A 177 18.32 0.36 -15.20
C THR A 177 17.25 0.96 -16.13
N LEU A 178 16.83 2.20 -15.88
CA LEU A 178 15.86 2.92 -16.71
C LEU A 178 16.54 3.50 -17.96
N ASN A 179 15.92 3.38 -19.11
CA ASN A 179 16.28 4.10 -20.33
C ASN A 179 16.18 5.62 -20.14
N ASP A 180 16.86 6.40 -20.99
CA ASP A 180 16.88 7.87 -20.83
C ASP A 180 15.52 8.52 -21.04
N ALA A 181 14.67 7.96 -21.90
CA ALA A 181 13.28 8.38 -22.07
C ALA A 181 12.30 7.60 -21.19
N GLY A 182 12.80 6.70 -20.34
CA GLY A 182 11.98 5.80 -19.53
C GLY A 182 11.25 6.50 -18.39
N ARG A 183 10.27 5.81 -17.81
CA ARG A 183 9.40 6.32 -16.74
C ARG A 183 9.28 5.31 -15.61
N ILE A 184 9.12 5.82 -14.39
CA ILE A 184 8.77 5.02 -13.21
C ILE A 184 7.41 5.53 -12.74
N VAL A 185 6.43 4.63 -12.62
CA VAL A 185 5.10 4.92 -12.08
C VAL A 185 4.95 4.21 -10.74
N ILE A 186 4.70 4.97 -9.68
CA ILE A 186 4.46 4.42 -8.35
C ILE A 186 3.11 4.89 -7.83
N GLU A 187 2.30 3.95 -7.35
CA GLU A 187 1.10 4.23 -6.57
C GLU A 187 1.25 3.64 -5.18
N VAL A 188 1.01 4.47 -4.17
CA VAL A 188 1.10 4.14 -2.74
C VAL A 188 -0.04 4.82 -1.99
N PRO A 189 -0.42 4.39 -0.78
CA PRO A 189 -1.32 5.16 0.07
C PRO A 189 -0.79 6.58 0.32
N ASP A 190 -1.63 7.61 0.13
CA ASP A 190 -1.25 9.02 0.37
C ASP A 190 -1.17 9.29 1.87
N PHE A 191 0.01 9.11 2.43
CA PHE A 191 0.30 9.23 3.86
C PHE A 191 -0.79 8.60 4.73
N GLY A 192 -1.16 7.37 4.38
CA GLY A 192 -2.29 6.64 4.97
C GLY A 192 -2.01 5.15 5.07
N GLY A 193 -3.08 4.36 5.22
CA GLY A 193 -2.96 2.91 5.29
C GLY A 193 -2.11 2.44 6.47
N PHE A 194 -2.25 3.08 7.66
CA PHE A 194 -1.41 2.80 8.82
C PHE A 194 -1.70 1.43 9.41
N HIS A 195 -0.92 0.44 8.98
CA HIS A 195 -0.96 -0.93 9.50
C HIS A 195 0.45 -1.55 9.51
N VAL A 196 0.58 -2.67 10.23
CA VAL A 196 1.89 -3.26 10.56
C VAL A 196 2.65 -3.83 9.36
N GLN A 197 1.98 -4.05 8.24
CA GLN A 197 2.62 -4.52 6.99
C GLN A 197 3.24 -3.38 6.18
N HIS A 198 2.82 -2.12 6.40
CA HIS A 198 3.45 -0.96 5.77
C HIS A 198 4.67 -0.51 6.58
N LEU A 199 5.83 -0.58 5.97
CA LEU A 199 7.09 -0.18 6.58
C LEU A 199 7.39 1.30 6.36
N PHE A 200 6.82 1.89 5.27
CA PHE A 200 6.97 3.29 4.92
C PHE A 200 5.63 3.93 4.58
N TYR A 201 5.55 5.25 4.78
CA TYR A 201 4.37 6.07 4.51
C TYR A 201 4.81 7.28 3.70
N TYR A 202 4.28 7.38 2.51
CA TYR A 202 4.72 8.33 1.50
C TYR A 202 3.75 9.49 1.37
N ASN A 203 4.26 10.61 0.91
CA ASN A 203 3.50 11.79 0.49
C ASN A 203 4.22 12.42 -0.70
N ILE A 204 3.55 13.31 -1.40
CA ILE A 204 4.10 13.92 -2.62
C ILE A 204 5.43 14.68 -2.37
N TYR A 205 5.61 15.22 -1.18
CA TYR A 205 6.82 15.98 -0.82
C TYR A 205 8.03 15.09 -0.65
N PHE A 206 7.84 13.95 0.01
CA PHE A 206 8.90 12.96 0.08
C PHE A 206 9.21 12.42 -1.32
N MET A 207 8.21 12.20 -2.17
CA MET A 207 8.42 11.76 -3.55
C MET A 207 9.26 12.77 -4.35
N GLN A 208 9.11 14.09 -4.10
CA GLN A 208 10.00 15.10 -4.70
C GLN A 208 11.43 15.01 -4.16
N VAL A 209 11.61 14.81 -2.86
CA VAL A 209 12.94 14.60 -2.26
C VAL A 209 13.60 13.37 -2.87
N LEU A 210 12.86 12.25 -2.97
CA LEU A 210 13.33 11.00 -3.56
C LEU A 210 13.71 11.18 -5.04
N ALA A 211 12.88 11.89 -5.81
CA ALA A 211 13.15 12.20 -7.22
C ALA A 211 14.47 12.97 -7.36
N ARG A 212 14.57 14.11 -6.68
CA ARG A 212 15.77 14.98 -6.72
C ARG A 212 17.04 14.24 -6.36
N ASP A 213 17.03 13.46 -5.28
CA ASP A 213 18.21 12.75 -4.77
C ASP A 213 18.66 11.61 -5.71
N ASN A 214 17.74 11.14 -6.58
CA ASN A 214 18.02 10.13 -7.61
C ASN A 214 18.11 10.71 -9.04
N LYS A 215 18.26 12.03 -9.20
CA LYS A 215 18.36 12.72 -10.51
C LYS A 215 17.15 12.47 -11.40
N LEU A 216 15.99 12.37 -10.80
CA LEU A 216 14.69 12.30 -11.45
C LEU A 216 13.90 13.58 -11.22
N LYS A 217 12.83 13.76 -12.00
CA LYS A 217 11.80 14.78 -11.80
C LYS A 217 10.42 14.17 -11.90
N ILE A 218 9.44 14.79 -11.26
CA ILE A 218 8.04 14.39 -11.32
C ILE A 218 7.37 15.13 -12.47
N ILE A 219 6.70 14.39 -13.36
CA ILE A 219 5.95 14.94 -14.50
C ILE A 219 4.45 14.79 -14.34
N TYR A 220 4.01 13.96 -13.43
CA TYR A 220 2.60 13.75 -13.11
C TYR A 220 2.46 13.28 -11.65
N HIS A 221 1.46 13.79 -10.96
CA HIS A 221 0.96 13.17 -9.73
C HIS A 221 -0.54 13.37 -9.59
N ARG A 222 -1.19 12.45 -8.90
CA ARG A 222 -2.61 12.51 -8.57
C ARG A 222 -2.86 11.82 -7.24
N VAL A 223 -3.70 12.41 -6.43
CA VAL A 223 -4.28 11.76 -5.25
C VAL A 223 -5.72 11.39 -5.57
N GLU A 224 -6.04 10.12 -5.47
CA GLU A 224 -7.36 9.57 -5.76
C GLU A 224 -7.62 8.35 -4.88
N ASN A 225 -8.80 8.26 -4.26
CA ASN A 225 -9.17 7.15 -3.38
C ASN A 225 -8.11 6.85 -2.29
N ASP A 226 -7.61 7.89 -1.62
CA ASP A 226 -6.56 7.83 -0.60
C ASP A 226 -5.22 7.24 -1.09
N SER A 227 -4.99 7.20 -2.39
CA SER A 227 -3.74 6.76 -3.03
C SER A 227 -3.07 7.89 -3.76
N LEU A 228 -1.75 7.98 -3.63
CA LEU A 228 -0.88 8.89 -4.35
C LEU A 228 -0.22 8.14 -5.51
N ARG A 229 -0.49 8.58 -6.74
CA ARG A 229 0.18 8.09 -7.95
C ARG A 229 1.15 9.15 -8.47
N VAL A 230 2.38 8.73 -8.79
CA VAL A 230 3.46 9.62 -9.24
C VAL A 230 4.15 9.02 -10.45
N VAL A 231 4.47 9.85 -11.44
CA VAL A 231 5.28 9.48 -12.60
C VAL A 231 6.58 10.25 -12.57
N PHE A 232 7.69 9.51 -12.59
CA PHE A 232 9.05 10.01 -12.60
C PHE A 232 9.70 9.80 -13.96
N VAL A 233 10.53 10.75 -14.37
CA VAL A 233 11.45 10.65 -15.51
C VAL A 233 12.83 11.14 -15.11
N LYS A 234 13.88 10.80 -15.88
CA LYS A 234 15.21 11.37 -15.66
C LYS A 234 15.17 12.90 -15.75
N ALA A 235 15.87 13.58 -14.84
CA ALA A 235 15.89 15.05 -14.80
C ALA A 235 16.40 15.68 -16.11
N GLU A 236 17.30 14.99 -16.79
CA GLU A 236 17.86 15.40 -18.08
C GLU A 236 16.88 15.26 -19.25
N ASN A 237 15.74 14.56 -19.07
CA ASN A 237 14.72 14.40 -20.09
C ASN A 237 14.06 15.76 -20.38
N THR A 238 14.30 16.30 -21.59
CA THR A 238 13.80 17.62 -22.03
C THR A 238 12.40 17.57 -22.61
N HIS A 239 11.84 16.37 -22.85
CA HIS A 239 10.51 16.20 -23.46
C HIS A 239 9.36 16.46 -22.46
N HIS A 240 9.67 16.50 -21.17
CA HIS A 240 8.68 16.71 -20.12
C HIS A 240 9.10 17.84 -19.18
N ASN A 241 8.15 18.67 -18.80
CA ASN A 241 8.34 19.68 -17.78
C ASN A 241 8.17 19.06 -16.39
N GLU A 242 8.98 19.51 -15.43
CA GLU A 242 8.79 19.19 -14.04
C GLU A 242 7.52 19.87 -13.50
N ILE A 243 6.75 19.15 -12.68
CA ILE A 243 5.63 19.73 -11.95
C ILE A 243 6.16 20.29 -10.64
N GLU A 244 6.00 21.61 -10.46
CA GLU A 244 6.30 22.27 -9.21
C GLU A 244 5.22 21.92 -8.17
N VAL A 245 5.63 21.25 -7.09
CA VAL A 245 4.76 21.02 -5.92
C VAL A 245 5.10 22.08 -4.87
N VAL A 246 4.21 23.04 -4.69
CA VAL A 246 4.35 24.04 -3.63
C VAL A 246 4.10 23.39 -2.27
N PHE A 247 5.07 23.48 -1.38
CA PHE A 247 5.03 22.81 -0.08
C PHE A 247 5.22 23.74 1.11
N ASP A 248 4.31 23.63 2.05
CA ASP A 248 4.43 24.21 3.38
C ASP A 248 4.77 23.12 4.41
N LYS A 249 6.06 23.02 4.72
CA LYS A 249 6.61 22.05 5.67
C LYS A 249 6.04 22.21 7.09
N ALA A 250 5.84 23.44 7.52
CA ALA A 250 5.30 23.72 8.85
C ALA A 250 3.86 23.22 8.95
N ARG A 251 3.04 23.55 7.97
CA ARG A 251 1.65 23.08 7.87
C ARG A 251 1.55 21.56 7.82
N TYR A 252 2.48 20.87 7.12
CA TYR A 252 2.50 19.42 7.11
C TYR A 252 2.72 18.84 8.51
N ILE A 253 3.72 19.34 9.24
CA ILE A 253 4.03 18.87 10.61
C ILE A 253 2.84 19.13 11.55
N ASP A 254 2.19 20.28 11.44
CA ASP A 254 0.99 20.60 12.20
C ASP A 254 -0.17 19.66 11.85
N ASN A 255 -0.33 19.32 10.58
CA ASN A 255 -1.34 18.37 10.12
C ASN A 255 -1.14 16.96 10.69
N LEU A 256 0.10 16.51 10.94
CA LEU A 256 0.35 15.21 11.62
C LEU A 256 -0.27 15.19 13.02
N SER A 257 -0.16 16.28 13.76
CA SER A 257 -0.79 16.41 15.09
C SER A 257 -2.31 16.39 15.02
N VAL A 258 -2.90 17.09 14.03
CA VAL A 258 -4.34 17.09 13.76
C VAL A 258 -4.81 15.69 13.35
N PHE A 259 -4.05 14.99 12.50
CA PHE A 259 -4.35 13.62 12.09
C PHE A 259 -4.38 12.67 13.30
N LYS A 260 -3.37 12.74 14.15
CA LYS A 260 -3.33 11.99 15.41
C LYS A 260 -4.60 12.19 16.22
N GLN A 261 -4.99 13.44 16.45
CA GLN A 261 -6.21 13.79 17.20
C GLN A 261 -7.47 13.19 16.55
N ARG A 262 -7.57 13.25 15.23
CA ARG A 262 -8.72 12.67 14.48
C ARG A 262 -8.81 11.15 14.62
N CYS A 263 -7.68 10.45 14.59
CA CYS A 263 -7.65 8.99 14.82
C CYS A 263 -8.19 8.62 16.21
N TYR A 264 -7.74 9.32 17.25
CA TYR A 264 -8.25 9.10 18.61
C TYR A 264 -9.72 9.50 18.77
N ALA A 265 -10.12 10.63 18.19
CA ALA A 265 -11.51 11.08 18.23
C ALA A 265 -12.46 10.11 17.52
N SER A 266 -12.04 9.48 16.42
CA SER A 266 -12.84 8.46 15.73
C SER A 266 -13.04 7.21 16.59
N ARG A 267 -11.98 6.73 17.23
CA ARG A 267 -12.06 5.63 18.20
C ARG A 267 -13.02 5.96 19.34
N ASN A 268 -12.90 7.12 19.95
CA ASN A 268 -13.77 7.53 21.05
C ASN A 268 -15.23 7.60 20.62
N ARG A 269 -15.52 8.15 19.42
CA ARG A 269 -16.90 8.19 18.90
C ARG A 269 -17.50 6.80 18.74
N VAL A 270 -16.73 5.82 18.27
CA VAL A 270 -17.18 4.43 18.14
C VAL A 270 -17.50 3.85 19.52
N ASN A 271 -16.58 4.00 20.49
CA ASN A 271 -16.82 3.54 21.86
C ASN A 271 -18.05 4.19 22.48
N ASP A 272 -18.21 5.52 22.35
CA ASP A 272 -19.36 6.25 22.90
C ASP A 272 -20.69 5.85 22.25
N PHE A 273 -20.68 5.50 20.97
CA PHE A 273 -21.84 4.97 20.26
C PHE A 273 -22.22 3.58 20.78
N LEU A 274 -21.23 2.66 20.82
CA LEU A 274 -21.45 1.27 21.23
C LEU A 274 -21.90 1.16 22.69
N ARG A 275 -21.37 2.00 23.61
CA ARG A 275 -21.81 2.03 25.02
C ARG A 275 -23.29 2.31 25.21
N LYS A 276 -23.96 2.93 24.22
CA LYS A 276 -25.36 3.31 24.27
C LYS A 276 -26.28 2.32 23.57
N ALA A 277 -25.72 1.27 22.98
CA ALA A 277 -26.46 0.33 22.17
C ALA A 277 -26.37 -1.09 22.75
N ASP A 278 -27.51 -1.75 22.87
CA ASP A 278 -27.57 -3.18 23.29
C ASP A 278 -27.20 -4.09 22.11
N SER A 279 -27.54 -3.70 20.88
CA SER A 279 -27.26 -4.45 19.66
C SER A 279 -27.00 -3.53 18.49
N VAL A 280 -26.01 -3.89 17.64
CA VAL A 280 -25.58 -3.12 16.47
C VAL A 280 -25.33 -4.04 15.28
N VAL A 281 -25.81 -3.66 14.11
CA VAL A 281 -25.37 -4.23 12.84
C VAL A 281 -24.19 -3.39 12.32
N TRP A 282 -23.04 -4.01 12.21
CA TRP A 282 -21.82 -3.41 11.70
C TRP A 282 -21.62 -3.80 10.23
N TRP A 283 -21.70 -2.84 9.32
CA TRP A 283 -21.56 -3.08 7.89
C TRP A 283 -20.11 -2.99 7.43
N GLY A 284 -19.63 -4.09 6.81
CA GLY A 284 -18.31 -4.23 6.23
C GLY A 284 -17.30 -4.91 7.16
N ALA A 285 -16.53 -5.85 6.60
CA ALA A 285 -15.44 -6.58 7.27
C ALA A 285 -14.09 -6.33 6.57
N GLY A 286 -13.86 -5.10 6.11
CA GLY A 286 -12.59 -4.66 5.52
C GLY A 286 -11.64 -4.05 6.55
N SER A 287 -10.50 -3.54 6.08
CA SER A 287 -9.42 -3.00 6.91
C SER A 287 -9.87 -1.89 7.87
N ALA A 288 -10.75 -0.99 7.43
CA ALA A 288 -11.30 0.05 8.30
C ALA A 288 -12.07 -0.53 9.49
N SER A 289 -12.89 -1.55 9.25
CA SER A 289 -13.64 -2.23 10.31
C SER A 289 -12.73 -2.97 11.28
N VAL A 290 -11.71 -3.66 10.78
CA VAL A 290 -10.70 -4.32 11.62
C VAL A 290 -10.02 -3.29 12.52
N ILE A 291 -9.59 -2.17 11.98
CA ILE A 291 -8.93 -1.10 12.75
C ILE A 291 -9.85 -0.50 13.81
N LEU A 292 -11.10 -0.21 13.47
CA LEU A 292 -12.05 0.44 14.37
C LEU A 292 -12.50 -0.52 15.48
N LEU A 293 -12.86 -1.76 15.15
CA LEU A 293 -13.31 -2.75 16.11
C LEU A 293 -12.19 -3.15 17.10
N ASN A 294 -10.93 -3.25 16.65
CA ASN A 294 -9.79 -3.45 17.54
C ASN A 294 -9.45 -2.22 18.40
N GLY A 295 -10.03 -1.08 18.10
CA GLY A 295 -10.00 0.12 18.93
C GLY A 295 -11.08 0.18 19.99
N VAL A 296 -12.06 -0.71 19.96
CA VAL A 296 -13.15 -0.76 20.95
C VAL A 296 -12.63 -1.35 22.26
N GLU A 297 -13.06 -0.77 23.38
CA GLU A 297 -12.72 -1.27 24.70
C GLU A 297 -13.34 -2.66 24.92
N LYS A 298 -12.60 -3.55 25.59
CA LYS A 298 -13.01 -4.95 25.73
C LYS A 298 -14.36 -5.08 26.42
N GLU A 299 -14.60 -4.29 27.45
CA GLU A 299 -15.86 -4.29 28.21
C GLU A 299 -17.06 -3.93 27.33
N ILE A 300 -16.87 -3.06 26.33
CA ILE A 300 -17.92 -2.68 25.38
C ILE A 300 -18.16 -3.82 24.37
N LEU A 301 -17.07 -4.44 23.86
CA LEU A 301 -17.18 -5.60 22.97
C LEU A 301 -17.92 -6.76 23.63
N ASP A 302 -17.66 -6.98 24.94
CA ASP A 302 -18.26 -8.08 25.71
C ASP A 302 -19.73 -7.80 26.10
N SER A 303 -20.13 -6.52 26.17
CA SER A 303 -21.49 -6.10 26.59
C SER A 303 -22.43 -5.75 25.43
N THR A 304 -21.93 -5.46 24.23
CA THR A 304 -22.71 -5.07 23.08
C THR A 304 -22.84 -6.23 22.09
N ASN A 305 -24.06 -6.59 21.68
CA ASN A 305 -24.25 -7.57 20.61
C ASN A 305 -23.91 -6.96 19.24
N ILE A 306 -22.72 -7.23 18.71
CA ILE A 306 -22.26 -6.71 17.41
C ILE A 306 -22.38 -7.81 16.36
N ILE A 307 -23.25 -7.60 15.38
CA ILE A 307 -23.45 -8.46 14.23
C ILE A 307 -22.70 -7.85 13.03
N VAL A 308 -21.60 -8.45 12.61
CA VAL A 308 -20.84 -7.98 11.45
C VAL A 308 -21.43 -8.58 10.17
N VAL A 309 -21.69 -7.75 9.18
CA VAL A 309 -22.23 -8.16 7.87
C VAL A 309 -21.34 -7.62 6.74
N ASP A 310 -21.19 -8.40 5.66
CA ASP A 310 -20.48 -7.97 4.44
C ASP A 310 -21.20 -8.54 3.20
N GLY A 311 -21.23 -7.77 2.10
CA GLY A 311 -21.77 -8.22 0.81
C GLY A 311 -20.82 -9.12 0.03
N ASP A 312 -19.54 -9.21 0.41
CA ASP A 312 -18.56 -10.08 -0.20
C ASP A 312 -18.66 -11.50 0.38
N LYS A 313 -19.17 -12.44 -0.44
CA LYS A 313 -19.37 -13.84 -0.06
C LYS A 313 -18.08 -14.54 0.39
N ASN A 314 -16.91 -14.06 -0.07
CA ASN A 314 -15.61 -14.63 0.34
C ASN A 314 -15.25 -14.35 1.79
N LYS A 315 -15.90 -13.37 2.42
CA LYS A 315 -15.70 -13.03 3.84
C LYS A 315 -16.71 -13.67 4.77
N VAL A 316 -17.81 -14.19 4.21
CA VAL A 316 -18.88 -14.83 5.00
C VAL A 316 -18.35 -16.08 5.70
N ASP A 317 -18.80 -16.29 6.94
CA ASP A 317 -18.32 -17.35 7.83
C ASP A 317 -16.88 -17.18 8.34
N HIS A 318 -16.14 -16.18 7.88
CA HIS A 318 -14.82 -15.82 8.41
C HIS A 318 -14.96 -14.90 9.64
N THR A 319 -13.89 -14.75 10.40
CA THR A 319 -13.86 -13.88 11.58
C THR A 319 -13.14 -12.57 11.31
N VAL A 320 -13.58 -11.50 11.98
CA VAL A 320 -12.84 -10.23 12.00
C VAL A 320 -11.60 -10.39 12.87
N PRO A 321 -10.39 -10.17 12.34
CA PRO A 321 -9.14 -10.35 13.10
C PRO A 321 -9.10 -9.56 14.40
N GLY A 322 -8.60 -10.18 15.44
CA GLY A 322 -8.35 -9.56 16.76
C GLY A 322 -9.56 -9.37 17.65
N VAL A 323 -10.81 -9.48 17.14
CA VAL A 323 -12.04 -9.34 17.93
C VAL A 323 -12.96 -10.57 17.85
N ASN A 324 -12.62 -11.56 17.01
CA ASN A 324 -13.33 -12.83 16.85
C ASN A 324 -14.83 -12.72 16.53
N LEU A 325 -15.26 -11.62 15.94
CA LEU A 325 -16.64 -11.45 15.48
C LEU A 325 -16.81 -12.13 14.11
N LYS A 326 -17.79 -13.02 14.00
CA LYS A 326 -18.08 -13.74 12.77
C LYS A 326 -18.78 -12.84 11.75
N VAL A 327 -18.40 -12.95 10.49
CA VAL A 327 -18.99 -12.18 9.38
C VAL A 327 -20.18 -12.97 8.82
N SER A 328 -21.32 -12.32 8.72
CA SER A 328 -22.54 -12.85 8.11
C SER A 328 -22.78 -12.21 6.74
N TYR A 329 -23.56 -12.89 5.88
CA TYR A 329 -23.99 -12.31 4.61
C TYR A 329 -25.10 -11.28 4.84
N PHE A 330 -25.05 -10.18 4.08
CA PHE A 330 -26.11 -9.18 4.05
C PHE A 330 -26.90 -9.32 2.75
#